data_a7980242ebbe850aec6f2bebde3ff1fa
#
_entry.id   a7980242ebbe850aec6f2bebde3ff1fa
#
_cell.length_a   1.000
_cell.length_b   1.000
_cell.length_c   1.000
_cell.angle_alpha   90.00
_cell.angle_beta   90.00
_cell.angle_gamma   90.00
#
_symmetry.space_group_name_H-M   'P 1'
#
loop_
_entity.id
_entity.type
_entity.pdbx_description
1 polymer ?
#
loop_
_entity_poly.entity_id
_entity_poly.type
_entity_poly.pdbx_seq_one_letter_code
_entity_poly.pdbx_strand_id
1 'polypeptide(L)'
;MHPEDAADFERIIRKYRGRDDMTFLHQGLIGADWQRAIADVDALLMPYSAPRYLYHWGGMLFTAIGFQKPVVASDDMNPEVFASFPIGRTFPSGNLGALRAVLEDFINTFDAQQPRYAAALAQAAALYSPENFARRIVAILSE
;
A
#
# COMPACT_ATOMS: atom_id res chain seq x y z
N MET A 1 -4.54 17.79 -10.83
CA MET A 1 -5.47 16.71 -11.22
C MET A 1 -5.91 16.98 -12.65
N HIS A 2 -5.82 16.00 -13.53
CA HIS A 2 -6.29 16.16 -14.92
C HIS A 2 -7.82 16.38 -14.93
N PRO A 3 -8.39 17.20 -15.81
CA PRO A 3 -9.85 17.48 -15.80
C PRO A 3 -10.72 16.22 -15.90
N GLU A 4 -10.28 15.21 -16.65
CA GLU A 4 -10.97 13.92 -16.78
C GLU A 4 -10.99 13.14 -15.46
N ASP A 5 -9.85 13.12 -14.74
CA ASP A 5 -9.75 12.47 -13.43
C ASP A 5 -10.65 13.15 -12.40
N ALA A 6 -10.77 14.48 -12.46
CA ALA A 6 -11.65 15.23 -11.56
C ALA A 6 -13.12 14.88 -11.79
N ALA A 7 -13.56 14.78 -13.05
CA ALA A 7 -14.92 14.40 -13.40
C ALA A 7 -15.27 12.97 -12.96
N ASP A 8 -14.35 12.04 -13.12
CA ASP A 8 -14.51 10.64 -12.68
C ASP A 8 -14.58 10.57 -11.15
N PHE A 9 -13.73 11.31 -10.44
CA PHE A 9 -13.75 11.38 -8.99
C PHE A 9 -15.06 11.92 -8.45
N GLU A 10 -15.58 13.02 -9.02
CA GLU A 10 -16.87 13.57 -8.63
C GLU A 10 -18.03 12.63 -8.93
N ARG A 11 -17.97 11.87 -10.03
CA ARG A 11 -18.96 10.84 -10.38
C ARG A 11 -18.98 9.74 -9.30
N ILE A 12 -17.81 9.29 -8.84
CA ILE A 12 -17.68 8.28 -7.78
C ILE A 12 -18.25 8.83 -6.47
N ILE A 13 -17.85 10.04 -6.04
CA ILE A 13 -18.38 10.66 -4.83
C ILE A 13 -19.91 10.76 -4.89
N ARG A 14 -20.47 11.19 -6.02
CA ARG A 14 -21.93 11.33 -6.20
C ARG A 14 -22.64 9.99 -6.10
N LYS A 15 -22.05 8.92 -6.67
CA LYS A 15 -22.61 7.56 -6.62
C LYS A 15 -22.69 7.00 -5.21
N TYR A 16 -21.70 7.31 -4.37
CA TYR A 16 -21.58 6.74 -3.03
C TYR A 16 -21.88 7.74 -1.91
N ARG A 17 -22.39 8.95 -2.25
CA ARG A 17 -22.78 9.95 -1.28
C ARG A 17 -23.85 9.42 -0.33
N GLY A 18 -23.65 9.62 0.97
CA GLY A 18 -24.58 9.18 2.02
C GLY A 18 -24.35 7.74 2.51
N ARG A 19 -23.26 7.10 2.11
CA ARG A 19 -22.79 5.87 2.74
C ARG A 19 -21.95 6.22 3.97
N ASP A 20 -22.32 5.64 5.12
CA ASP A 20 -21.62 5.88 6.39
C ASP A 20 -20.29 5.13 6.50
N ASP A 21 -20.11 4.10 5.64
CA ASP A 21 -18.92 3.28 5.56
C ASP A 21 -17.85 3.80 4.58
N MET A 22 -18.08 4.99 3.98
CA MET A 22 -17.16 5.59 3.01
C MET A 22 -16.88 7.06 3.33
N THR A 23 -15.59 7.42 3.38
CA THR A 23 -15.13 8.81 3.50
C THR A 23 -14.31 9.19 2.28
N PHE A 24 -14.68 10.28 1.61
CA PHE A 24 -13.96 10.83 0.47
C PHE A 24 -13.17 12.06 0.89
N LEU A 25 -11.86 11.97 0.84
CA LEU A 25 -10.96 13.10 1.09
C LEU A 25 -10.69 13.83 -0.23
N HIS A 26 -11.48 14.88 -0.51
CA HIS A 26 -11.34 15.68 -1.73
C HIS A 26 -10.35 16.83 -1.54
N GLN A 27 -9.20 16.53 -0.99
CA GLN A 27 -8.12 17.50 -0.77
C GLN A 27 -6.76 16.82 -0.86
N GLY A 28 -5.76 17.56 -1.29
CA GLY A 28 -4.37 17.12 -1.24
C GLY A 28 -3.89 17.11 0.22
N LEU A 29 -3.62 15.93 0.75
CA LEU A 29 -3.01 15.80 2.06
C LEU A 29 -1.49 15.94 1.94
N ILE A 30 -0.89 16.78 2.78
CA ILE A 30 0.57 16.99 2.84
C ILE A 30 1.05 17.02 4.29
N GLY A 31 2.32 16.73 4.50
CA GLY A 31 2.97 16.83 5.82
C GLY A 31 2.27 15.98 6.87
N ALA A 32 1.98 16.58 8.02
CA ALA A 32 1.39 15.90 9.16
C ALA A 32 -0.01 15.34 8.91
N ASP A 33 -0.82 16.00 8.07
CA ASP A 33 -2.17 15.53 7.76
C ASP A 33 -2.12 14.24 6.93
N TRP A 34 -1.20 14.16 5.97
CA TRP A 34 -0.97 12.95 5.20
C TRP A 34 -0.46 11.80 6.08
N GLN A 35 0.50 12.09 6.98
CA GLN A 35 1.03 11.11 7.91
C GLN A 35 -0.06 10.55 8.84
N ARG A 36 -0.93 11.42 9.36
CA ARG A 36 -2.08 11.00 10.19
C ARG A 36 -3.04 10.12 9.41
N ALA A 37 -3.40 10.51 8.20
CA ALA A 37 -4.30 9.70 7.37
C ALA A 37 -3.77 8.29 7.13
N ILE A 38 -2.45 8.10 6.97
CA ILE A 38 -1.85 6.76 6.86
C ILE A 38 -1.78 6.06 8.23
N ALA A 39 -1.49 6.80 9.30
CA ALA A 39 -1.42 6.22 10.64
C ALA A 39 -2.78 5.71 11.15
N ASP A 40 -3.87 6.37 10.78
CA ASP A 40 -5.22 6.11 11.27
C ASP A 40 -5.95 4.95 10.57
N VAL A 41 -5.40 4.39 9.48
CA VAL A 41 -6.00 3.22 8.82
C VAL A 41 -5.38 1.92 9.29
N ASP A 42 -6.12 0.82 9.18
CA ASP A 42 -5.63 -0.54 9.54
C ASP A 42 -4.83 -1.17 8.41
N ALA A 43 -5.14 -0.85 7.16
CA ALA A 43 -4.47 -1.37 5.97
C ALA A 43 -4.56 -0.40 4.80
N LEU A 44 -3.71 -0.60 3.78
CA LEU A 44 -3.72 0.18 2.55
C LEU A 44 -4.08 -0.68 1.34
N LEU A 45 -4.93 -0.15 0.47
CA LEU A 45 -5.26 -0.74 -0.82
C LEU A 45 -4.52 -0.01 -1.95
N MET A 46 -3.76 -0.76 -2.74
CA MET A 46 -2.94 -0.24 -3.84
C MET A 46 -3.26 -0.97 -5.16
N PRO A 47 -4.39 -0.66 -5.81
CA PRO A 47 -4.85 -1.34 -7.02
C PRO A 47 -4.18 -0.77 -8.27
N TYR A 48 -2.88 -0.55 -8.23
CA TYR A 48 -2.14 -0.01 -9.36
C TYR A 48 -2.03 -1.03 -10.49
N SER A 49 -2.31 -0.61 -11.69
CA SER A 49 -2.41 -1.48 -12.88
C SER A 49 -1.64 -0.85 -14.03
N ALA A 50 -0.31 -0.84 -13.94
CA ALA A 50 0.53 -0.39 -15.05
C ALA A 50 1.88 -1.09 -15.02
N PRO A 51 2.43 -1.55 -16.17
CA PRO A 51 3.71 -2.27 -16.25
C PRO A 51 4.90 -1.54 -15.61
N ARG A 52 4.82 -0.21 -15.51
CA ARG A 52 5.86 0.60 -14.86
C ARG A 52 6.08 0.23 -13.39
N TYR A 53 5.05 -0.29 -12.70
CA TYR A 53 5.15 -0.62 -11.27
C TYR A 53 6.00 -1.86 -10.99
N LEU A 54 6.27 -2.71 -11.99
CA LEU A 54 7.23 -3.81 -11.89
C LEU A 54 8.65 -3.33 -11.62
N TYR A 55 9.01 -2.13 -12.13
CA TYR A 55 10.37 -1.60 -12.10
C TYR A 55 10.48 -0.25 -11.37
N HIS A 56 9.35 0.27 -10.91
CA HIS A 56 9.32 1.56 -10.25
C HIS A 56 9.33 1.38 -8.73
N TRP A 57 10.11 2.18 -8.06
CA TRP A 57 10.07 2.26 -6.61
C TRP A 57 8.66 2.69 -6.15
N GLY A 58 7.92 1.77 -5.56
CA GLY A 58 6.55 1.99 -5.09
C GLY A 58 6.55 2.80 -3.79
N GLY A 59 6.65 4.13 -3.87
CA GLY A 59 6.72 5.00 -2.70
C GLY A 59 5.64 4.72 -1.65
N MET A 60 4.41 4.42 -2.08
CA MET A 60 3.31 4.06 -1.17
C MET A 60 3.53 2.72 -0.46
N LEU A 61 4.16 1.73 -1.11
CA LEU A 61 4.46 0.45 -0.48
C LEU A 61 5.47 0.64 0.66
N PHE A 62 6.55 1.40 0.41
CA PHE A 62 7.55 1.69 1.45
C PHE A 62 7.02 2.60 2.54
N THR A 63 6.07 3.47 2.22
CA THR A 63 5.28 4.20 3.23
C THR A 63 4.48 3.26 4.11
N ALA A 64 3.75 2.31 3.51
CA ALA A 64 2.99 1.31 4.27
C ALA A 64 3.90 0.51 5.22
N ILE A 65 5.07 0.07 4.73
CA ILE A 65 6.08 -0.62 5.54
C ILE A 65 6.54 0.25 6.71
N GLY A 66 6.87 1.53 6.46
CA GLY A 66 7.30 2.47 7.50
C GLY A 66 6.24 2.75 8.56
N PHE A 67 4.96 2.77 8.19
CA PHE A 67 3.82 2.93 9.10
C PHE A 67 3.28 1.60 9.64
N GLN A 68 3.93 0.48 9.35
CA GLN A 68 3.53 -0.86 9.82
C GLN A 68 2.11 -1.23 9.39
N LYS A 69 1.70 -0.83 8.17
CA LYS A 69 0.36 -1.09 7.65
C LYS A 69 0.38 -2.24 6.65
N PRO A 70 -0.40 -3.31 6.87
CA PRO A 70 -0.59 -4.35 5.88
C PRO A 70 -1.19 -3.81 4.60
N VAL A 71 -0.93 -4.48 3.49
CA VAL A 71 -1.37 -3.99 2.18
C VAL A 71 -2.13 -5.04 1.39
N VAL A 72 -3.10 -4.58 0.59
CA VAL A 72 -3.63 -5.33 -0.55
C VAL A 72 -3.19 -4.61 -1.81
N ALA A 73 -2.38 -5.26 -2.64
CA ALA A 73 -1.76 -4.63 -3.81
C ALA A 73 -1.88 -5.49 -5.06
N SER A 74 -1.78 -4.88 -6.23
CA SER A 74 -1.59 -5.64 -7.48
C SER A 74 -0.23 -6.34 -7.48
N ASP A 75 -0.15 -7.49 -8.15
CA ASP A 75 1.08 -8.28 -8.27
C ASP A 75 2.17 -7.61 -9.12
N ASP A 76 1.84 -6.53 -9.83
CA ASP A 76 2.81 -5.66 -10.51
C ASP A 76 3.63 -4.80 -9.52
N MET A 77 3.15 -4.64 -8.27
CA MET A 77 3.80 -3.73 -7.33
C MET A 77 4.92 -4.41 -6.55
N ASN A 78 6.17 -4.14 -6.93
CA ASN A 78 7.36 -4.63 -6.22
C ASN A 78 7.24 -6.11 -5.80
N PRO A 79 7.05 -7.04 -6.73
CA PRO A 79 6.78 -8.45 -6.43
C PRO A 79 7.88 -9.09 -5.57
N GLU A 80 9.11 -8.60 -5.65
CA GLU A 80 10.26 -9.05 -4.84
C GLU A 80 10.07 -8.78 -3.34
N VAL A 81 9.36 -7.70 -3.00
CA VAL A 81 9.05 -7.36 -1.60
C VAL A 81 8.04 -8.36 -1.04
N PHE A 82 6.97 -8.65 -1.78
CA PHE A 82 5.97 -9.63 -1.38
C PHE A 82 6.50 -11.06 -1.34
N ALA A 83 7.42 -11.41 -2.24
CA ALA A 83 8.11 -12.71 -2.21
C ALA A 83 8.98 -12.87 -0.96
N SER A 84 9.57 -11.78 -0.47
CA SER A 84 10.46 -11.79 0.70
C SER A 84 9.71 -11.63 2.02
N PHE A 85 8.63 -10.86 2.04
CA PHE A 85 7.89 -10.49 3.25
C PHE A 85 6.39 -10.64 3.04
N PRO A 86 5.71 -11.48 3.84
CA PRO A 86 4.25 -11.62 3.76
C PRO A 86 3.54 -10.44 4.46
N ILE A 87 3.72 -9.23 3.92
CA ILE A 87 3.21 -7.97 4.48
C ILE A 87 1.74 -7.67 4.11
N GLY A 88 1.06 -8.60 3.44
CA GLY A 88 -0.31 -8.43 3.01
C GLY A 88 -0.74 -9.47 1.99
N ARG A 89 -1.58 -9.06 1.04
CA ARG A 89 -2.10 -9.89 -0.04
C ARG A 89 -1.85 -9.24 -1.40
N THR A 90 -1.69 -10.06 -2.44
CA THR A 90 -1.62 -9.58 -3.82
C THR A 90 -2.75 -10.16 -4.66
N PHE A 91 -3.12 -9.48 -5.73
CA PHE A 91 -4.08 -9.91 -6.73
C PHE A 91 -3.55 -9.61 -8.14
N PRO A 92 -3.96 -10.37 -9.18
CA PRO A 92 -3.55 -10.13 -10.56
C PRO A 92 -3.95 -8.74 -11.04
N SER A 93 -2.96 -7.98 -11.54
CA SER A 93 -3.12 -6.62 -12.02
C SER A 93 -4.27 -6.49 -13.02
N GLY A 94 -5.12 -5.48 -12.86
CA GLY A 94 -6.28 -5.23 -13.72
C GLY A 94 -7.46 -6.19 -13.53
N ASN A 95 -7.36 -7.22 -12.68
CA ASN A 95 -8.43 -8.18 -12.45
C ASN A 95 -9.31 -7.78 -11.25
N LEU A 96 -10.42 -7.08 -11.53
CA LEU A 96 -11.36 -6.61 -10.49
C LEU A 96 -12.06 -7.75 -9.74
N GLY A 97 -12.30 -8.90 -10.39
CA GLY A 97 -12.89 -10.08 -9.75
C GLY A 97 -11.95 -10.68 -8.71
N ALA A 98 -10.67 -10.81 -9.06
CA ALA A 98 -9.63 -11.26 -8.14
C ALA A 98 -9.40 -10.26 -7.00
N LEU A 99 -9.38 -8.95 -7.30
CA LEU A 99 -9.31 -7.90 -6.28
C LEU A 99 -10.41 -8.06 -5.23
N ARG A 100 -11.67 -8.24 -5.69
CA ARG A 100 -12.80 -8.42 -4.79
C ARG A 100 -12.62 -9.65 -3.89
N ALA A 101 -12.30 -10.80 -4.47
CA ALA A 101 -12.11 -12.03 -3.73
C ALA A 101 -10.98 -11.93 -2.69
N VAL A 102 -9.86 -11.29 -3.07
CA VAL A 102 -8.72 -11.06 -2.16
C VAL A 102 -9.08 -10.09 -1.04
N LEU A 103 -9.86 -9.03 -1.31
CA LEU A 103 -10.33 -8.11 -0.29
C LEU A 103 -11.29 -8.79 0.70
N GLU A 104 -12.23 -9.60 0.21
CA GLU A 104 -13.14 -10.37 1.05
C GLU A 104 -12.36 -11.33 1.97
N ASP A 105 -11.38 -12.08 1.43
CA ASP A 105 -10.52 -12.95 2.23
C ASP A 105 -9.68 -12.15 3.24
N PHE A 106 -9.06 -11.05 2.79
CA PHE A 106 -8.23 -10.21 3.65
C PHE A 106 -9.01 -9.66 4.85
N ILE A 107 -10.21 -9.11 4.62
CA ILE A 107 -11.06 -8.57 5.68
C ILE A 107 -11.49 -9.68 6.64
N ASN A 108 -11.96 -10.81 6.14
CA ASN A 108 -12.46 -11.92 6.95
C ASN A 108 -11.37 -12.62 7.78
N THR A 109 -10.10 -12.52 7.35
CA THR A 109 -8.98 -13.16 8.04
C THR A 109 -8.05 -12.17 8.74
N PHE A 110 -8.36 -10.87 8.71
CA PHE A 110 -7.47 -9.79 9.16
C PHE A 110 -6.94 -10.00 10.57
N ASP A 111 -7.83 -10.17 11.54
CA ASP A 111 -7.45 -10.32 12.95
C ASP A 111 -6.56 -11.53 13.19
N ALA A 112 -6.86 -12.64 12.53
CA ALA A 112 -6.07 -13.87 12.65
C ALA A 112 -4.68 -13.74 11.98
N GLN A 113 -4.54 -12.93 10.94
CA GLN A 113 -3.30 -12.71 10.20
C GLN A 113 -2.48 -11.52 10.70
N GLN A 114 -3.08 -10.62 11.48
CA GLN A 114 -2.44 -9.40 11.96
C GLN A 114 -1.06 -9.63 12.63
N PRO A 115 -0.89 -10.61 13.53
CA PRO A 115 0.43 -10.86 14.13
C PRO A 115 1.50 -11.24 13.10
N ARG A 116 1.11 -12.00 12.06
CA ARG A 116 2.00 -12.38 10.96
C ARG A 116 2.39 -11.18 10.12
N TYR A 117 1.42 -10.32 9.78
CA TYR A 117 1.70 -9.08 9.05
C TYR A 117 2.61 -8.15 9.85
N ALA A 118 2.34 -7.97 11.14
CA ALA A 118 3.16 -7.12 12.00
C ALA A 118 4.63 -7.59 12.07
N ALA A 119 4.85 -8.89 12.23
CA ALA A 119 6.20 -9.46 12.24
C ALA A 119 6.93 -9.26 10.90
N ALA A 120 6.23 -9.49 9.78
CA ALA A 120 6.79 -9.30 8.43
C ALA A 120 7.10 -7.82 8.12
N LEU A 121 6.20 -6.91 8.52
CA LEU A 121 6.38 -5.47 8.35
C LEU A 121 7.56 -4.95 9.18
N ALA A 122 7.75 -5.43 10.41
CA ALA A 122 8.90 -5.07 11.22
C ALA A 122 10.22 -5.52 10.57
N GLN A 123 10.26 -6.73 10.01
CA GLN A 123 11.44 -7.23 9.27
C GLN A 123 11.71 -6.41 8.01
N ALA A 124 10.68 -6.11 7.22
CA ALA A 124 10.79 -5.28 6.04
C ALA A 124 11.28 -3.87 6.38
N ALA A 125 10.70 -3.24 7.42
CA ALA A 125 11.09 -1.91 7.87
C ALA A 125 12.57 -1.88 8.32
N ALA A 126 13.05 -2.89 9.01
CA ALA A 126 14.45 -3.00 9.40
C ALA A 126 15.38 -3.12 8.18
N LEU A 127 15.00 -3.91 7.16
CA LEU A 127 15.79 -4.06 5.93
C LEU A 127 15.85 -2.76 5.14
N TYR A 128 14.74 -2.07 5.00
CA TYR A 128 14.62 -0.84 4.20
C TYR A 128 14.85 0.45 5.01
N SER A 129 15.37 0.35 6.22
CA SER A 129 15.67 1.51 7.05
C SER A 129 16.80 2.37 6.47
N PRO A 130 16.80 3.70 6.69
CA PRO A 130 17.89 4.59 6.31
C PRO A 130 19.25 4.14 6.88
N GLU A 131 19.27 3.63 8.11
CA GLU A 131 20.47 3.15 8.78
C GLU A 131 21.04 1.91 8.08
N ASN A 132 20.21 0.97 7.69
CA ASN A 132 20.64 -0.21 6.96
C ASN A 132 21.12 0.16 5.55
N PHE A 133 20.45 1.08 4.89
CA PHE A 133 20.87 1.62 3.60
C PHE A 133 22.26 2.28 3.69
N ALA A 134 22.47 3.16 4.67
CA ALA A 134 23.75 3.79 4.90
C ALA A 134 24.87 2.77 5.17
N ARG A 135 24.58 1.76 6.00
CA ARG A 135 25.54 0.67 6.30
C ARG A 135 25.95 -0.09 5.04
N ARG A 136 25.00 -0.39 4.16
CA ARG A 136 25.28 -1.10 2.88
C ARG A 136 26.15 -0.27 1.95
N ILE A 137 25.90 1.06 1.85
CA ILE A 137 26.75 1.96 1.06
C ILE A 137 28.18 1.94 1.60
N VAL A 138 28.35 2.09 2.91
CA VAL A 138 29.69 2.08 3.54
C VAL A 138 30.40 0.75 3.27
N ALA A 139 29.70 -0.39 3.37
CA ALA A 139 30.28 -1.69 3.09
C ALA A 139 30.82 -1.79 1.65
N ILE A 140 30.03 -1.37 0.66
CA ILE A 140 30.43 -1.38 -0.76
C ILE A 140 31.66 -0.47 -1.03
N LEU A 141 31.73 0.68 -0.36
CA LEU A 141 32.83 1.63 -0.54
C LEU A 141 34.13 1.20 0.19
N SER A 142 34.05 0.17 1.04
CA SER A 142 35.18 -0.33 1.83
C SER A 142 35.84 -1.57 1.23
N GLU A 143 35.28 -2.12 0.12
CA GLU A 143 35.84 -3.19 -0.70
C GLU A 143 36.76 -2.63 -1.78
#